data_4d512148a98f60c954828f3aaf6722e1
#
_entry.id   4d512148a98f60c954828f3aaf6722e1
#
_cell.length_a   1.000
_cell.length_b   1.000
_cell.length_c   1.000
_cell.angle_alpha   90.00
_cell.angle_beta   90.00
_cell.angle_gamma   90.00
#
_symmetry.space_group_name_H-M   'P 1'
#
loop_
_entity.id
_entity.type
_entity.pdbx_description
1 polymer ?
#
loop_
_entity_poly.entity_id
_entity_poly.type
_entity_poly.pdbx_seq_one_letter_code
_entity_poly.pdbx_strand_id
1 'polypeptide(L)'
;MKIYCVRIGEKYDIRYEEYLNRKLADIGYSITWIRRPFDDRVALQWNKLEVMRSRINEPVVVMDIDLLLTNNYRELIEYPIEQDEFLLLPAWWNDSDFAYNGGFQKFVPSECNYIFDEFISKPLYWQGYYIREGMTIGPVNGEQFFVVEQARKKLKVKTVPNSWVCRWASEDFVETVRRMPYDEYIKHENENYANIAKGATLYDGVKFNQDIKLIHFTHTLNKPHKWHGYE
;
A
#
# COMPACT_ATOMS: atom_id res chain seq x y z
N MET A 1 18.06 -7.12 -4.73
CA MET A 1 17.08 -6.40 -3.87
C MET A 1 16.12 -7.41 -3.24
N LYS A 2 15.80 -7.26 -1.95
CA LYS A 2 14.84 -8.12 -1.24
C LYS A 2 13.45 -7.49 -1.25
N ILE A 3 12.42 -8.33 -1.35
CA ILE A 3 11.02 -7.92 -1.32
C ILE A 3 10.34 -8.61 -0.15
N TYR A 4 9.58 -7.87 0.64
CA TYR A 4 8.86 -8.36 1.82
C TYR A 4 7.36 -8.11 1.66
N CYS A 5 6.57 -9.03 2.20
CA CYS A 5 5.13 -8.89 2.29
C CYS A 5 4.62 -9.50 3.59
N VAL A 6 3.59 -8.90 4.19
CA VAL A 6 2.98 -9.40 5.43
C VAL A 6 1.77 -10.28 5.09
N ARG A 7 1.81 -11.52 5.59
CA ARG A 7 0.66 -12.43 5.60
C ARG A 7 0.54 -13.08 6.96
N ILE A 8 -0.21 -12.46 7.85
CA ILE A 8 -0.45 -12.94 9.21
C ILE A 8 -1.94 -13.25 9.36
N GLY A 9 -2.25 -14.42 9.91
CA GLY A 9 -3.61 -14.91 10.05
C GLY A 9 -4.23 -15.35 8.72
N GLU A 10 -5.58 -15.48 8.70
CA GLU A 10 -6.34 -16.10 7.61
C GLU A 10 -7.17 -15.09 6.78
N LYS A 11 -6.96 -13.79 6.98
CA LYS A 11 -7.70 -12.74 6.26
C LYS A 11 -7.56 -12.86 4.74
N TYR A 12 -6.38 -13.26 4.28
CA TYR A 12 -6.06 -13.45 2.87
C TYR A 12 -5.79 -14.93 2.60
N ASP A 13 -6.46 -15.49 1.62
CA ASP A 13 -6.24 -16.88 1.21
C ASP A 13 -4.92 -17.05 0.43
N ILE A 14 -4.58 -18.29 0.11
CA ILE A 14 -3.31 -18.61 -0.52
C ILE A 14 -3.15 -18.00 -1.92
N ARG A 15 -4.25 -17.75 -2.65
CA ARG A 15 -4.22 -17.19 -4.02
C ARG A 15 -3.51 -15.84 -4.10
N TYR A 16 -3.64 -15.00 -3.05
CA TYR A 16 -2.93 -13.72 -2.99
C TYR A 16 -1.42 -13.90 -2.98
N GLU A 17 -0.95 -14.86 -2.21
CA GLU A 17 0.48 -15.20 -2.14
C GLU A 17 0.98 -15.81 -3.45
N GLU A 18 0.23 -16.77 -4.00
CA GLU A 18 0.57 -17.45 -5.25
C GLU A 18 0.64 -16.45 -6.41
N TYR A 19 -0.30 -15.52 -6.49
CA TYR A 19 -0.30 -14.47 -7.48
C TYR A 19 0.97 -13.60 -7.40
N LEU A 20 1.27 -13.05 -6.23
CA LEU A 20 2.44 -12.19 -6.08
C LEU A 20 3.76 -12.95 -6.28
N ASN A 21 3.85 -14.19 -5.79
CA ASN A 21 5.02 -15.04 -6.02
C ASN A 21 5.24 -15.27 -7.51
N ARG A 22 4.20 -15.61 -8.27
CA ARG A 22 4.28 -15.80 -9.72
C ARG A 22 4.72 -14.51 -10.41
N LYS A 23 4.05 -13.39 -10.16
CA LYS A 23 4.37 -12.10 -10.77
C LYS A 23 5.80 -11.66 -10.52
N LEU A 24 6.29 -11.80 -9.29
CA LEU A 24 7.65 -11.38 -8.99
C LEU A 24 8.69 -12.38 -9.52
N ALA A 25 8.39 -13.68 -9.56
CA ALA A 25 9.25 -14.68 -10.21
C ALA A 25 9.44 -14.40 -11.71
N ASP A 26 8.39 -13.93 -12.41
CA ASP A 26 8.46 -13.56 -13.84
C ASP A 26 9.48 -12.47 -14.13
N ILE A 27 9.82 -11.67 -13.12
CA ILE A 27 10.84 -10.62 -13.22
C ILE A 27 12.11 -10.91 -12.41
N GLY A 28 12.28 -12.15 -11.94
CA GLY A 28 13.50 -12.61 -11.29
C GLY A 28 13.60 -12.28 -9.79
N TYR A 29 12.49 -11.97 -9.12
CA TYR A 29 12.44 -11.69 -7.69
C TYR A 29 11.66 -12.76 -6.92
N SER A 30 11.96 -12.86 -5.62
CA SER A 30 11.22 -13.67 -4.66
C SER A 30 10.78 -12.82 -3.47
N ILE A 31 9.70 -13.26 -2.81
CA ILE A 31 9.16 -12.57 -1.63
C ILE A 31 9.61 -13.28 -0.36
N THR A 32 10.04 -12.50 0.60
CA THR A 32 10.18 -12.93 2.00
C THR A 32 8.89 -12.63 2.73
N TRP A 33 8.15 -13.66 3.09
CA TRP A 33 6.86 -13.54 3.76
C TRP A 33 7.01 -13.38 5.27
N ILE A 34 6.47 -12.33 5.84
CA ILE A 34 6.31 -12.12 7.29
C ILE A 34 5.02 -12.82 7.71
N ARG A 35 5.15 -13.96 8.40
CA ARG A 35 4.03 -14.84 8.75
C ARG A 35 3.61 -14.82 10.21
N ARG A 36 4.41 -14.17 11.04
CA ARG A 36 4.17 -14.01 12.46
C ARG A 36 4.43 -12.58 12.88
N PRO A 37 3.68 -12.05 13.83
CA PRO A 37 4.00 -10.75 14.38
C PRO A 37 5.37 -10.80 15.08
N PHE A 38 6.14 -9.74 14.98
CA PHE A 38 7.41 -9.61 15.71
C PHE A 38 7.18 -9.28 17.19
N ASP A 39 5.96 -8.86 17.54
CA ASP A 39 5.48 -8.62 18.90
C ASP A 39 3.95 -8.84 18.90
N ASP A 40 3.42 -9.58 19.87
CA ASP A 40 2.01 -9.95 19.94
C ASP A 40 1.06 -8.75 20.12
N ARG A 41 1.59 -7.58 20.51
CA ARG A 41 0.85 -6.33 20.62
C ARG A 41 0.68 -5.62 19.26
N VAL A 42 1.32 -6.09 18.22
CA VAL A 42 1.41 -5.41 16.92
C VAL A 42 0.40 -5.98 15.93
N ALA A 43 -0.52 -5.12 15.49
CA ALA A 43 -1.56 -5.49 14.53
C ALA A 43 -1.02 -5.53 13.09
N LEU A 44 -1.44 -6.52 12.34
CA LEU A 44 -1.27 -6.80 10.91
C LEU A 44 -0.21 -5.94 10.17
N GLN A 45 -0.61 -4.85 9.51
CA GLN A 45 0.24 -4.03 8.64
C GLN A 45 1.42 -3.39 9.38
N TRP A 46 1.28 -3.13 10.66
CA TRP A 46 2.37 -2.61 11.47
C TRP A 46 3.58 -3.55 11.52
N ASN A 47 3.39 -4.82 11.18
CA ASN A 47 4.49 -5.78 11.07
C ASN A 47 5.43 -5.51 9.88
N LYS A 48 5.09 -4.64 8.94
CA LYS A 48 6.01 -4.13 7.92
C LYS A 48 7.24 -3.45 8.54
N LEU A 49 7.06 -2.83 9.70
CA LEU A 49 8.12 -2.12 10.43
C LEU A 49 9.25 -3.05 10.86
N GLU A 50 9.02 -4.36 10.96
CA GLU A 50 10.09 -5.33 11.27
C GLU A 50 11.25 -5.24 10.28
N VAL A 51 10.96 -4.93 9.02
CA VAL A 51 11.99 -4.80 7.97
C VAL A 51 12.93 -3.63 8.27
N MET A 52 12.43 -2.56 8.89
CA MET A 52 13.19 -1.35 9.21
C MET A 52 14.20 -1.54 10.34
N ARG A 53 14.06 -2.60 11.17
CA ARG A 53 15.06 -2.90 12.21
C ARG A 53 16.32 -3.59 11.67
N SER A 54 16.27 -4.04 10.42
CA SER A 54 17.41 -4.73 9.81
C SER A 54 18.57 -3.77 9.50
N ARG A 55 19.79 -4.29 9.46
CA ARG A 55 20.99 -3.52 9.10
C ARG A 55 21.36 -3.64 7.62
N ILE A 56 20.36 -3.97 6.79
CA ILE A 56 20.57 -4.06 5.34
C ILE A 56 20.83 -2.65 4.82
N ASN A 57 21.94 -2.50 4.11
CA ASN A 57 22.39 -1.23 3.52
C ASN A 57 22.17 -1.18 1.99
N GLU A 58 21.11 -1.80 1.53
CA GLU A 58 20.64 -1.80 0.15
C GLU A 58 19.12 -1.57 0.14
N PRO A 59 18.58 -1.00 -0.92
CA PRO A 59 17.14 -0.83 -1.04
C PRO A 59 16.39 -2.15 -0.91
N VAL A 60 15.30 -2.11 -0.16
CA VAL A 60 14.31 -3.19 -0.07
C VAL A 60 12.94 -2.67 -0.46
N VAL A 61 12.07 -3.58 -0.87
CA VAL A 61 10.65 -3.30 -1.10
C VAL A 61 9.83 -3.98 -0.02
N VAL A 62 8.85 -3.26 0.52
CA VAL A 62 7.79 -3.81 1.38
C VAL A 62 6.46 -3.50 0.73
N MET A 63 5.62 -4.49 0.50
CA MET A 63 4.36 -4.29 -0.22
C MET A 63 3.18 -5.00 0.45
N ASP A 64 1.97 -4.50 0.18
CA ASP A 64 0.74 -5.15 0.61
C ASP A 64 0.48 -6.40 -0.22
N ILE A 65 -0.28 -7.31 0.36
CA ILE A 65 -0.62 -8.58 -0.28
C ILE A 65 -1.75 -8.44 -1.31
N ASP A 66 -2.60 -7.44 -1.17
CA ASP A 66 -3.81 -7.23 -1.98
C ASP A 66 -3.63 -6.16 -3.08
N LEU A 67 -2.50 -6.21 -3.73
CA LEU A 67 -2.17 -5.38 -4.88
C LEU A 67 -2.31 -6.17 -6.19
N LEU A 68 -2.64 -5.49 -7.27
CA LEU A 68 -2.56 -6.03 -8.61
C LEU A 68 -1.42 -5.35 -9.38
N LEU A 69 -0.46 -6.16 -9.83
CA LEU A 69 0.66 -5.71 -10.65
C LEU A 69 0.30 -5.84 -12.14
N THR A 70 0.43 -4.75 -12.89
CA THR A 70 0.02 -4.65 -14.28
C THR A 70 1.20 -4.24 -15.17
N ASN A 71 0.97 -3.70 -16.33
CA ASN A 71 1.94 -3.30 -17.33
C ASN A 71 3.31 -2.85 -16.82
N ASN A 72 4.38 -3.48 -17.27
CA ASN A 72 5.77 -3.10 -16.96
C ASN A 72 6.04 -2.83 -15.45
N TYR A 73 5.38 -3.58 -14.57
CA TYR A 73 5.56 -3.41 -13.10
C TYR A 73 7.02 -3.65 -12.64
N ARG A 74 7.89 -4.22 -13.48
CA ARG A 74 9.33 -4.26 -13.23
C ARG A 74 9.88 -2.86 -12.96
N GLU A 75 9.46 -1.86 -13.71
CA GLU A 75 9.90 -0.47 -13.54
C GLU A 75 9.49 0.10 -12.17
N LEU A 76 8.34 -0.32 -11.65
CA LEU A 76 7.91 0.05 -10.29
C LEU A 76 8.82 -0.60 -9.23
N ILE A 77 9.05 -1.91 -9.36
CA ILE A 77 9.90 -2.66 -8.42
C ILE A 77 11.34 -2.13 -8.43
N GLU A 78 11.86 -1.84 -9.60
CA GLU A 78 13.24 -1.38 -9.82
C GLU A 78 13.38 0.15 -9.75
N TYR A 79 12.30 0.91 -9.47
CA TYR A 79 12.36 2.38 -9.39
C TYR A 79 13.54 2.82 -8.51
N PRO A 80 14.44 3.68 -9.01
CA PRO A 80 15.65 4.04 -8.28
C PRO A 80 15.34 4.90 -7.05
N ILE A 81 16.07 4.66 -5.98
CA ILE A 81 16.10 5.52 -4.79
C ILE A 81 17.54 5.73 -4.34
N GLU A 82 17.79 6.90 -3.80
CA GLU A 82 19.04 7.22 -3.10
C GLU A 82 19.00 6.70 -1.65
N GLN A 83 20.15 6.72 -0.99
CA GLN A 83 20.31 6.22 0.38
C GLN A 83 19.36 6.91 1.38
N ASP A 84 19.17 8.22 1.24
CA ASP A 84 18.36 9.06 2.11
C ASP A 84 16.91 9.24 1.61
N GLU A 85 16.42 8.34 0.76
CA GLU A 85 15.08 8.42 0.18
C GLU A 85 14.17 7.33 0.70
N PHE A 86 12.89 7.70 0.88
CA PHE A 86 11.80 6.81 1.21
C PHE A 86 10.69 6.94 0.17
N LEU A 87 10.49 5.90 -0.63
CA LEU A 87 9.55 5.89 -1.74
C LEU A 87 8.24 5.20 -1.34
N LEU A 88 7.12 5.82 -1.71
CA LEU A 88 5.76 5.34 -1.49
C LEU A 88 4.92 5.41 -2.79
N LEU A 89 3.72 4.87 -2.74
CA LEU A 89 2.73 5.15 -3.77
C LEU A 89 2.12 6.55 -3.55
N PRO A 90 1.82 7.28 -4.63
CA PRO A 90 0.97 8.46 -4.53
C PRO A 90 -0.47 8.04 -4.20
N ALA A 91 -1.13 8.80 -3.36
CA ALA A 91 -2.58 8.73 -3.16
C ALA A 91 -3.24 9.96 -3.76
N TRP A 92 -2.99 10.19 -5.05
CA TRP A 92 -3.43 11.36 -5.83
C TRP A 92 -4.96 11.53 -5.88
N TRP A 93 -5.68 10.51 -5.47
CA TRP A 93 -7.15 10.53 -5.31
C TRP A 93 -7.61 11.12 -3.97
N ASN A 94 -6.71 11.43 -3.05
CA ASN A 94 -7.04 12.09 -1.78
C ASN A 94 -6.85 13.59 -1.88
N ASP A 95 -7.83 14.37 -1.42
CA ASP A 95 -7.76 15.83 -1.34
C ASP A 95 -7.07 16.34 -0.08
N SER A 96 -6.37 15.48 0.64
CA SER A 96 -5.66 15.83 1.87
C SER A 96 -4.18 16.11 1.59
N ASP A 97 -3.55 16.86 2.49
CA ASP A 97 -2.09 17.06 2.50
C ASP A 97 -1.30 15.75 2.65
N PHE A 98 -1.99 14.67 3.02
CA PHE A 98 -1.43 13.33 3.11
C PHE A 98 -1.74 12.56 1.82
N ALA A 99 -0.95 12.81 0.79
CA ALA A 99 -1.11 12.18 -0.53
C ALA A 99 -0.25 10.92 -0.70
N TYR A 100 -0.12 10.08 0.32
CA TYR A 100 0.69 8.86 0.31
C TYR A 100 -0.13 7.61 0.61
N ASN A 101 0.26 6.51 -0.03
CA ASN A 101 -0.30 5.19 0.23
C ASN A 101 0.83 4.20 0.56
N GLY A 102 0.69 3.51 1.68
CA GLY A 102 1.67 2.57 2.23
C GLY A 102 1.62 1.16 1.63
N GLY A 103 0.82 0.94 0.59
CA GLY A 103 0.71 -0.38 -0.06
C GLY A 103 1.97 -0.84 -0.77
N PHE A 104 2.86 0.09 -1.09
CA PHE A 104 4.20 -0.19 -1.59
C PHE A 104 5.15 0.83 -0.97
N GLN A 105 6.23 0.34 -0.38
CA GLN A 105 7.27 1.13 0.26
C GLN A 105 8.63 0.64 -0.23
N LYS A 106 9.53 1.55 -0.58
CA LYS A 106 10.91 1.22 -0.93
C LYS A 106 11.86 2.14 -0.17
N PHE A 107 12.81 1.56 0.54
CA PHE A 107 13.72 2.29 1.41
C PHE A 107 14.99 1.46 1.69
N VAL A 108 15.98 2.10 2.30
CA VAL A 108 17.18 1.43 2.83
C VAL A 108 16.98 1.18 4.32
N PRO A 109 16.88 -0.06 4.79
CA PRO A 109 16.57 -0.38 6.19
C PRO A 109 17.51 0.25 7.20
N SER A 110 18.82 0.27 6.95
CA SER A 110 19.81 0.87 7.86
C SER A 110 19.53 2.34 8.17
N GLU A 111 18.89 3.07 7.25
CA GLU A 111 18.51 4.47 7.41
C GLU A 111 17.16 4.64 8.14
N CYS A 112 16.43 3.53 8.35
CA CYS A 112 15.07 3.54 8.91
C CYS A 112 14.98 2.99 10.34
N ASN A 113 16.08 2.55 10.96
CA ASN A 113 16.06 1.91 12.28
C ASN A 113 15.37 2.78 13.34
N TYR A 114 15.57 4.11 13.31
CA TYR A 114 14.94 5.03 14.25
C TYR A 114 13.41 5.04 14.16
N ILE A 115 12.82 4.68 12.99
CA ILE A 115 11.36 4.55 12.81
C ILE A 115 10.88 3.33 13.59
N PHE A 116 11.58 2.21 13.45
CA PHE A 116 11.27 1.00 14.21
C PHE A 116 11.43 1.22 15.71
N ASP A 117 12.54 1.85 16.15
CA ASP A 117 12.84 2.11 17.55
C ASP A 117 11.78 2.99 18.21
N GLU A 118 11.32 4.04 17.51
CA GLU A 118 10.22 4.89 17.98
C GLU A 118 8.93 4.08 18.13
N PHE A 119 8.58 3.26 17.14
CA PHE A 119 7.37 2.46 17.19
C PHE A 119 7.40 1.46 18.35
N ILE A 120 8.48 0.67 18.47
CA ILE A 120 8.54 -0.43 19.47
C ILE A 120 8.61 0.09 20.90
N SER A 121 9.02 1.33 21.11
CA SER A 121 9.01 1.98 22.41
C SER A 121 7.59 2.13 22.98
N LYS A 122 6.57 2.32 22.11
CA LYS A 122 5.17 2.59 22.48
C LYS A 122 4.18 2.01 21.45
N PRO A 123 4.20 0.70 21.16
CA PRO A 123 3.45 0.16 20.03
C PRO A 123 1.93 0.34 20.15
N LEU A 124 1.35 0.16 21.32
CA LEU A 124 -0.09 0.38 21.53
C LEU A 124 -0.48 1.86 21.46
N TYR A 125 0.41 2.76 21.86
CA TYR A 125 0.17 4.19 21.76
C TYR A 125 0.06 4.60 20.28
N TRP A 126 1.01 4.22 19.44
CA TRP A 126 1.05 4.59 18.03
C TRP A 126 -0.11 3.98 17.25
N GLN A 127 -0.44 2.72 17.48
CA GLN A 127 -1.59 2.06 16.85
C GLN A 127 -2.92 2.74 17.19
N GLY A 128 -3.06 3.30 18.39
CA GLY A 128 -4.24 4.04 18.82
C GLY A 128 -4.22 5.54 18.50
N TYR A 129 -3.05 6.12 18.23
CA TYR A 129 -2.89 7.56 18.07
C TYR A 129 -3.73 8.08 16.89
N TYR A 130 -3.56 7.53 15.71
CA TYR A 130 -4.24 7.99 14.50
C TYR A 130 -5.77 7.78 14.52
N ILE A 131 -6.26 6.84 15.31
CA ILE A 131 -7.70 6.68 15.58
C ILE A 131 -8.20 7.85 16.42
N ARG A 132 -7.48 8.17 17.50
CA ARG A 132 -7.85 9.28 18.39
C ARG A 132 -7.83 10.64 17.69
N GLU A 133 -6.88 10.82 16.75
CA GLU A 133 -6.79 12.03 15.94
C GLU A 133 -7.79 12.06 14.77
N GLY A 134 -8.67 11.04 14.65
CA GLY A 134 -9.68 10.96 13.59
C GLY A 134 -9.14 10.72 12.18
N MET A 135 -7.86 10.34 12.06
CA MET A 135 -7.21 10.14 10.76
C MET A 135 -7.51 8.76 10.15
N THR A 136 -7.93 7.81 10.96
CA THR A 136 -8.27 6.45 10.52
C THR A 136 -9.31 5.81 11.43
N ILE A 137 -10.07 4.85 10.90
CA ILE A 137 -11.16 4.18 11.63
C ILE A 137 -10.65 2.95 12.42
N GLY A 138 -9.54 2.35 12.03
CA GLY A 138 -9.06 1.12 12.64
C GLY A 138 -7.56 1.12 12.95
N PRO A 139 -7.12 0.31 13.92
CA PRO A 139 -5.72 0.30 14.39
C PRO A 139 -4.73 -0.08 13.30
N VAL A 140 -5.20 -0.76 12.28
CA VAL A 140 -4.38 -1.28 11.18
C VAL A 140 -3.95 -0.17 10.23
N ASN A 141 -4.81 0.80 9.97
CA ASN A 141 -4.61 1.79 8.91
C ASN A 141 -3.68 2.96 9.31
N GLY A 142 -3.32 3.08 10.57
CA GLY A 142 -2.43 4.15 11.06
C GLY A 142 -0.97 3.99 10.65
N GLU A 143 -0.55 2.82 10.22
CA GLU A 143 0.85 2.51 9.90
C GLU A 143 1.43 3.46 8.85
N GLN A 144 0.72 3.71 7.77
CA GLN A 144 1.21 4.58 6.70
C GLN A 144 1.43 6.03 7.16
N PHE A 145 0.55 6.56 8.02
CA PHE A 145 0.71 7.90 8.60
C PHE A 145 1.97 7.96 9.48
N PHE A 146 2.10 6.98 10.37
CA PHE A 146 3.27 6.88 11.24
C PHE A 146 4.58 6.84 10.45
N VAL A 147 4.66 5.95 9.47
CA VAL A 147 5.88 5.76 8.67
C VAL A 147 6.26 7.06 7.94
N VAL A 148 5.30 7.72 7.31
CA VAL A 148 5.56 8.97 6.58
C VAL A 148 6.00 10.09 7.53
N GLU A 149 5.32 10.25 8.67
CA GLU A 149 5.69 11.26 9.66
C GLU A 149 7.10 11.05 10.21
N GLN A 150 7.45 9.80 10.53
CA GLN A 150 8.78 9.49 11.02
C GLN A 150 9.83 9.63 9.91
N ALA A 151 9.57 9.12 8.71
CA ALA A 151 10.49 9.20 7.58
C ALA A 151 10.87 10.66 7.27
N ARG A 152 9.89 11.56 7.23
CA ARG A 152 10.11 13.01 6.98
C ARG A 152 11.07 13.69 7.95
N LYS A 153 11.34 13.10 9.11
CA LYS A 153 12.30 13.67 10.09
C LYS A 153 13.74 13.60 9.61
N LYS A 154 14.08 12.60 8.79
CA LYS A 154 15.47 12.36 8.37
C LYS A 154 15.63 12.00 6.89
N LEU A 155 14.54 11.61 6.22
CA LEU A 155 14.57 11.10 4.85
C LEU A 155 13.77 12.00 3.90
N LYS A 156 14.11 11.95 2.63
CA LYS A 156 13.34 12.56 1.55
C LYS A 156 12.22 11.62 1.14
N VAL A 157 11.00 11.93 1.53
CA VAL A 157 9.83 11.14 1.16
C VAL A 157 9.42 11.49 -0.27
N LYS A 158 9.37 10.47 -1.13
CA LYS A 158 9.02 10.58 -2.55
C LYS A 158 7.88 9.63 -2.92
N THR A 159 7.28 9.87 -4.06
CA THR A 159 6.32 8.95 -4.69
C THR A 159 6.77 8.57 -6.09
N VAL A 160 6.29 7.42 -6.56
CA VAL A 160 6.33 7.09 -7.98
C VAL A 160 5.38 8.02 -8.76
N PRO A 161 5.48 8.09 -10.10
CA PRO A 161 4.55 8.91 -10.89
C PRO A 161 3.07 8.56 -10.64
N ASN A 162 2.22 9.58 -10.56
CA ASN A 162 0.78 9.40 -10.34
C ASN A 162 0.12 8.48 -11.38
N SER A 163 0.56 8.57 -12.64
CA SER A 163 0.06 7.75 -13.75
C SER A 163 0.32 6.25 -13.59
N TRP A 164 1.24 5.84 -12.70
CA TRP A 164 1.58 4.44 -12.46
C TRP A 164 0.67 3.73 -11.48
N VAL A 165 -0.13 4.47 -10.73
CA VAL A 165 -0.94 3.94 -9.63
C VAL A 165 -2.40 4.32 -9.80
N CYS A 166 -3.25 3.31 -9.68
CA CYS A 166 -4.69 3.47 -9.71
C CYS A 166 -5.31 2.88 -8.44
N ARG A 167 -6.37 3.50 -7.97
CA ARG A 167 -7.25 2.92 -6.96
C ARG A 167 -8.43 2.25 -7.67
N TRP A 168 -8.67 0.99 -7.33
CA TRP A 168 -9.78 0.24 -7.89
C TRP A 168 -11.05 0.35 -7.05
N ALA A 169 -12.17 0.51 -7.74
CA ALA A 169 -13.51 0.35 -7.21
C ALA A 169 -14.31 -0.63 -8.08
N SER A 170 -14.99 -1.61 -7.49
CA SER A 170 -15.89 -2.48 -8.24
C SER A 170 -17.16 -1.76 -8.62
N GLU A 171 -17.86 -2.25 -9.67
CA GLU A 171 -19.17 -1.71 -10.05
C GLU A 171 -20.18 -1.76 -8.91
N ASP A 172 -20.24 -2.87 -8.16
CA ASP A 172 -21.11 -3.00 -6.98
C ASP A 172 -20.84 -1.89 -5.96
N PHE A 173 -19.60 -1.50 -5.80
CA PHE A 173 -19.24 -0.43 -4.89
C PHE A 173 -19.59 0.92 -5.48
N VAL A 174 -19.37 1.14 -6.76
CA VAL A 174 -19.80 2.37 -7.46
C VAL A 174 -21.33 2.54 -7.38
N GLU A 175 -22.08 1.46 -7.57
CA GLU A 175 -23.55 1.47 -7.41
C GLU A 175 -23.97 1.76 -5.98
N THR A 176 -23.31 1.15 -4.99
CA THR A 176 -23.59 1.41 -3.57
C THR A 176 -23.35 2.87 -3.22
N VAL A 177 -22.26 3.42 -3.70
CA VAL A 177 -21.89 4.81 -3.50
C VAL A 177 -22.86 5.77 -4.18
N ARG A 178 -23.29 5.47 -5.40
CA ARG A 178 -24.29 6.28 -6.12
C ARG A 178 -25.65 6.34 -5.41
N ARG A 179 -25.94 5.33 -4.58
CA ARG A 179 -27.18 5.28 -3.78
C ARG A 179 -27.05 5.98 -2.43
N MET A 180 -25.84 6.31 -2.00
CA MET A 180 -25.63 7.07 -0.78
C MET A 180 -26.06 8.53 -1.01
N PRO A 181 -26.72 9.17 -0.04
CA PRO A 181 -26.93 10.61 -0.06
C PRO A 181 -25.58 11.31 -0.25
N TYR A 182 -25.55 12.30 -1.13
CA TYR A 182 -24.31 13.00 -1.48
C TYR A 182 -23.58 13.58 -0.26
N ASP A 183 -24.34 13.96 0.76
CA ASP A 183 -23.82 14.54 2.01
C ASP A 183 -23.15 13.51 2.93
N GLU A 184 -23.49 12.23 2.78
CA GLU A 184 -22.92 11.14 3.57
C GLU A 184 -21.65 10.56 2.92
N TYR A 185 -21.57 10.75 1.61
CA TYR A 185 -20.41 10.28 0.89
C TYR A 185 -19.36 11.36 0.91
N ILE A 186 -18.25 11.02 1.54
CA ILE A 186 -17.14 11.96 1.60
C ILE A 186 -16.86 12.44 0.17
N LYS A 187 -17.01 13.72 -0.05
CA LYS A 187 -16.94 14.38 -1.35
C LYS A 187 -15.77 13.92 -2.22
N HIS A 188 -14.63 13.71 -1.58
CA HIS A 188 -13.43 13.18 -2.24
C HIS A 188 -13.55 11.71 -2.67
N GLU A 189 -14.35 10.87 -2.05
CA GLU A 189 -14.52 9.47 -2.48
C GLU A 189 -15.25 9.42 -3.84
N ASN A 190 -16.24 10.25 -4.06
CA ASN A 190 -16.90 10.38 -5.36
C ASN A 190 -15.98 10.95 -6.43
N GLU A 191 -15.20 11.96 -6.09
CA GLU A 191 -14.20 12.53 -6.98
C GLU A 191 -13.12 11.51 -7.32
N ASN A 192 -12.75 10.66 -6.37
CA ASN A 192 -11.83 9.55 -6.59
C ASN A 192 -12.36 8.54 -7.61
N TYR A 193 -13.63 8.16 -7.51
CA TYR A 193 -14.23 7.28 -8.50
C TYR A 193 -14.31 7.93 -9.87
N ALA A 194 -14.69 9.19 -9.94
CA ALA A 194 -14.68 9.94 -11.19
C ALA A 194 -13.29 10.02 -11.80
N ASN A 195 -12.24 10.17 -11.00
CA ASN A 195 -10.87 10.22 -11.45
C ASN A 195 -10.35 8.85 -11.88
N ILE A 196 -10.68 7.79 -11.18
CA ILE A 196 -10.41 6.42 -11.58
C ILE A 196 -11.11 6.12 -12.91
N ALA A 197 -12.37 6.46 -13.04
CA ALA A 197 -13.13 6.27 -14.26
C ALA A 197 -12.60 7.08 -15.45
N LYS A 198 -11.92 8.19 -15.23
CA LYS A 198 -11.29 9.01 -16.29
C LYS A 198 -9.92 8.47 -16.74
N GLY A 199 -9.18 7.82 -15.86
CA GLY A 199 -7.79 7.45 -16.11
C GLY A 199 -7.48 5.97 -16.06
N ALA A 200 -8.38 5.16 -15.51
CA ALA A 200 -8.16 3.75 -15.33
C ALA A 200 -9.28 2.93 -15.88
N THR A 201 -8.94 1.77 -16.21
CA THR A 201 -9.83 0.73 -16.61
C THR A 201 -10.70 0.34 -15.45
N LEU A 202 -11.94 0.68 -15.57
CA LEU A 202 -12.98 -0.07 -14.90
C LEU A 202 -13.06 -1.43 -15.59
N TYR A 203 -13.14 -2.46 -14.81
CA TYR A 203 -13.54 -3.76 -15.22
C TYR A 203 -14.83 -3.68 -16.08
N ASP A 204 -14.92 -4.43 -17.16
CA ASP A 204 -16.02 -4.42 -18.13
C ASP A 204 -16.08 -3.25 -19.12
N GLY A 205 -15.01 -2.98 -19.79
CA GLY A 205 -15.07 -2.24 -21.05
C GLY A 205 -14.33 -0.92 -21.08
N VAL A 206 -13.67 -0.58 -20.01
CA VAL A 206 -12.74 0.53 -20.01
C VAL A 206 -11.32 -0.02 -20.15
N LYS A 207 -10.55 0.54 -21.02
CA LYS A 207 -9.17 0.13 -21.25
C LYS A 207 -8.26 0.61 -20.14
N PHE A 208 -7.36 -0.26 -19.63
CA PHE A 208 -6.25 0.17 -18.80
C PHE A 208 -5.49 1.31 -19.47
N ASN A 209 -5.25 2.34 -18.71
CA ASN A 209 -4.16 3.23 -19.07
C ASN A 209 -2.87 2.39 -19.08
N GLN A 210 -2.15 2.41 -20.19
CA GLN A 210 -0.94 1.59 -20.38
C GLN A 210 0.19 1.93 -19.39
N ASP A 211 0.12 3.10 -18.77
CA ASP A 211 1.09 3.55 -17.77
C ASP A 211 0.87 2.93 -16.39
N ILE A 212 -0.33 2.43 -16.08
CA ILE A 212 -0.63 1.86 -14.77
C ILE A 212 0.19 0.59 -14.55
N LYS A 213 0.98 0.57 -13.49
CA LYS A 213 1.84 -0.54 -13.09
C LYS A 213 1.33 -1.26 -11.85
N LEU A 214 0.49 -0.58 -11.06
CA LEU A 214 -0.08 -1.11 -9.84
C LEU A 214 -1.51 -0.60 -9.63
N ILE A 215 -2.41 -1.51 -9.26
CA ILE A 215 -3.75 -1.19 -8.80
C ILE A 215 -3.85 -1.51 -7.32
N HIS A 216 -4.24 -0.51 -6.53
CA HIS A 216 -4.49 -0.63 -5.11
C HIS A 216 -5.98 -0.84 -4.85
N PHE A 217 -6.31 -1.89 -4.13
CA PHE A 217 -7.69 -2.23 -3.74
C PHE A 217 -8.00 -1.68 -2.36
N THR A 218 -8.89 -0.70 -2.31
CA THR A 218 -9.40 -0.17 -1.05
C THR A 218 -10.79 -0.73 -0.80
N HIS A 219 -11.13 -1.06 0.39
CA HIS A 219 -12.40 -1.64 0.77
C HIS A 219 -12.44 -3.17 0.79
N THR A 220 -13.17 -3.73 1.75
CA THR A 220 -13.29 -5.20 1.92
C THR A 220 -14.01 -5.90 0.78
N LEU A 221 -14.87 -5.19 0.04
CA LEU A 221 -15.61 -5.73 -1.10
C LEU A 221 -14.80 -5.69 -2.41
N ASN A 222 -13.79 -4.81 -2.47
CA ASN A 222 -12.93 -4.63 -3.63
C ASN A 222 -11.62 -5.34 -3.40
N LYS A 223 -11.50 -6.60 -3.80
CA LYS A 223 -10.28 -7.38 -3.63
C LYS A 223 -9.78 -7.92 -4.97
N PRO A 224 -8.46 -8.05 -5.15
CA PRO A 224 -7.86 -8.47 -6.41
C PRO A 224 -8.42 -9.78 -6.97
N HIS A 225 -8.79 -10.73 -6.10
CA HIS A 225 -9.33 -12.02 -6.55
C HIS A 225 -10.67 -11.94 -7.29
N LYS A 226 -11.34 -10.79 -7.23
CA LYS A 226 -12.54 -10.50 -8.03
C LYS A 226 -12.20 -9.91 -9.40
N TRP A 227 -10.96 -9.66 -9.65
CA TRP A 227 -10.45 -9.16 -10.91
C TRP A 227 -10.11 -10.30 -11.85
N HIS A 228 -10.62 -10.30 -13.10
CA HIS A 228 -10.41 -11.40 -14.06
C HIS A 228 -8.95 -11.60 -14.50
N GLY A 229 -8.08 -10.66 -14.31
CA GLY A 229 -6.65 -10.79 -14.61
C GLY A 229 -5.80 -11.23 -13.43
N TYR A 230 -6.45 -11.62 -12.32
CA TYR A 230 -5.74 -12.02 -11.10
C TYR A 230 -5.27 -13.47 -11.12
N GLU A 231 -5.92 -14.32 -11.89
CA GLU A 231 -5.61 -15.76 -12.05
C GLU A 231 -4.41 -16.03 -12.96
#